data_15b3b2f75bf7e3f5e03f9b34b21b47a1
#
_entry.id   15b3b2f75bf7e3f5e03f9b34b21b47a1
#
_cell.length_a   1.000
_cell.length_b   1.000
_cell.length_c   1.000
_cell.angle_alpha   90.00
_cell.angle_beta   90.00
_cell.angle_gamma   90.00
#
_symmetry.space_group_name_H-M   'P 1'
#
loop_
_entity.id
_entity.type
_entity.pdbx_description
1 polymer ?
#
loop_
_entity_poly.entity_id
_entity_poly.type
_entity_poly.pdbx_seq_one_letter_code
_entity_poly.pdbx_strand_id
1 'polypeptide(L)'
;MEYVADFETTSVRVYKEVNERVNGKKVKVKKLDQEQSRAFVCAWALIPVEKDPDPEHITRGRSVTSFLAYCEAIYNNEKKDLTGRRRPHVSIYTHNLKFDGDFILYDILKNKTAELVNEVRENVLYNFTIRYPSGAEITFYDSMKIFPMKAEKVGKL
;
A
#
# COMPACT_ATOMS: atom_id res chain seq x y z
N MET A 1 -0.09 15.56 10.17
CA MET A 1 -1.33 14.78 10.24
C MET A 1 -1.06 13.31 10.07
N GLU A 2 -1.84 12.49 10.74
CA GLU A 2 -1.67 11.05 10.77
C GLU A 2 -2.92 10.36 10.25
N TYR A 3 -2.72 9.33 9.44
CA TYR A 3 -3.76 8.54 8.81
C TYR A 3 -3.46 7.06 8.97
N VAL A 4 -4.50 6.24 8.98
CA VAL A 4 -4.39 4.78 8.86
C VAL A 4 -4.94 4.39 7.50
N ALA A 5 -4.22 3.52 6.81
CA ALA A 5 -4.63 2.98 5.52
C ALA A 5 -4.61 1.45 5.53
N ASP A 6 -5.48 0.87 4.71
CA ASP A 6 -5.54 -0.57 4.46
C ASP A 6 -5.85 -0.85 3.00
N PHE A 7 -5.24 -1.90 2.45
CA PHE A 7 -5.41 -2.33 1.06
C PHE A 7 -6.05 -3.71 0.97
N GLU A 8 -7.09 -3.81 0.17
CA GLU A 8 -7.66 -5.07 -0.24
C GLU A 8 -7.09 -5.50 -1.59
N THR A 9 -6.66 -6.73 -1.68
CA THR A 9 -6.01 -7.27 -2.88
C THR A 9 -6.78 -8.44 -3.45
N THR A 10 -6.69 -8.58 -4.77
CA THR A 10 -7.14 -9.77 -5.48
C THR A 10 -6.06 -10.29 -6.40
N SER A 11 -6.18 -11.54 -6.85
CA SER A 11 -5.21 -12.14 -7.76
C SER A 11 -5.89 -12.79 -8.96
N VAL A 12 -5.31 -12.57 -10.12
CA VAL A 12 -5.62 -13.35 -11.32
C VAL A 12 -4.64 -14.52 -11.38
N ARG A 13 -5.17 -15.73 -11.32
CA ARG A 13 -4.39 -16.97 -11.45
C ARG A 13 -4.52 -17.48 -12.88
N VAL A 14 -3.40 -17.55 -13.57
CA VAL A 14 -3.32 -18.13 -14.93
C VAL A 14 -2.72 -19.52 -14.80
N TYR A 15 -3.32 -20.48 -15.51
CA TYR A 15 -2.84 -21.88 -15.52
C TYR A 15 -2.40 -22.23 -16.94
N LYS A 16 -1.25 -22.90 -17.06
CA LYS A 16 -0.75 -23.49 -18.31
C LYS A 16 -0.81 -25.00 -18.27
N GLU A 17 -1.08 -25.60 -19.42
CA GLU A 17 -0.99 -27.04 -19.58
C GLU A 17 0.47 -27.47 -19.74
N VAL A 18 0.90 -28.41 -18.92
CA VAL A 18 2.25 -28.98 -18.95
C VAL A 18 2.14 -30.49 -19.10
N ASN A 19 2.97 -31.09 -19.96
CA ASN A 19 3.04 -32.53 -20.08
C ASN A 19 3.91 -33.11 -18.97
N GLU A 20 3.34 -33.92 -18.10
CA GLU A 20 4.07 -34.67 -17.07
C GLU A 20 4.02 -36.17 -17.31
N ARG A 21 5.04 -36.87 -16.84
CA ARG A 21 5.04 -38.34 -16.83
C ARG A 21 4.53 -38.81 -15.46
N VAL A 22 3.35 -39.46 -15.46
CA VAL A 22 2.79 -40.13 -14.29
C VAL A 22 2.72 -41.60 -14.62
N ASN A 23 3.39 -42.44 -13.84
CA ASN A 23 3.48 -43.90 -14.05
C ASN A 23 3.90 -44.29 -15.49
N GLY A 24 4.89 -43.58 -16.04
CA GLY A 24 5.43 -43.84 -17.39
C GLY A 24 4.59 -43.29 -18.55
N LYS A 25 3.37 -42.81 -18.33
CA LYS A 25 2.48 -42.22 -19.33
C LYS A 25 2.56 -40.72 -19.32
N LYS A 26 2.56 -40.08 -20.51
CA LYS A 26 2.43 -38.60 -20.64
C LYS A 26 1.00 -38.19 -20.34
N VAL A 27 0.83 -37.33 -19.34
CA VAL A 27 -0.48 -36.77 -18.96
C VAL A 27 -0.38 -35.24 -18.99
N LYS A 28 -1.41 -34.56 -19.50
CA LYS A 28 -1.51 -33.12 -19.42
C LYS A 28 -2.02 -32.70 -18.06
N VAL A 29 -1.25 -31.85 -17.36
CA VAL A 29 -1.58 -31.33 -16.03
C VAL A 29 -1.63 -29.82 -16.09
N LYS A 30 -2.64 -29.21 -15.47
CA LYS A 30 -2.73 -27.73 -15.31
C LYS A 30 -1.85 -27.29 -14.16
N LYS A 31 -0.82 -26.51 -14.43
CA LYS A 31 0.04 -25.87 -13.43
C LYS A 31 -0.16 -24.35 -13.42
N LEU A 32 -0.06 -23.76 -12.22
CA LEU A 32 -0.09 -22.31 -12.07
C LEU A 32 1.07 -21.69 -12.86
N ASP A 33 0.74 -20.75 -13.75
CA ASP A 33 1.75 -19.94 -14.42
C ASP A 33 2.07 -18.73 -13.53
N GLN A 34 3.19 -18.80 -12.83
CA GLN A 34 3.63 -17.76 -11.91
C GLN A 34 3.99 -16.45 -12.63
N GLU A 35 4.47 -16.53 -13.87
CA GLU A 35 4.86 -15.36 -14.66
C GLU A 35 3.65 -14.53 -15.13
N GLN A 36 2.53 -15.20 -15.39
CA GLN A 36 1.29 -14.56 -15.84
C GLN A 36 0.31 -14.29 -14.68
N SER A 37 0.51 -14.93 -13.53
CA SER A 37 -0.33 -14.69 -12.36
C SER A 37 0.08 -13.39 -11.68
N ARG A 38 -0.90 -12.55 -11.31
CA ARG A 38 -0.66 -11.22 -10.72
C ARG A 38 -1.59 -10.98 -9.54
N ALA A 39 -1.03 -10.37 -8.49
CA ALA A 39 -1.81 -9.74 -7.44
C ALA A 39 -1.91 -8.23 -7.74
N PHE A 40 -3.03 -7.62 -7.40
CA PHE A 40 -3.25 -6.19 -7.52
C PHE A 40 -4.21 -5.67 -6.46
N VAL A 41 -4.06 -4.40 -6.10
CA VAL A 41 -4.97 -3.72 -5.18
C VAL A 41 -6.30 -3.48 -5.91
N CYS A 42 -7.38 -3.98 -5.34
CA CYS A 42 -8.74 -3.80 -5.86
C CYS A 42 -9.55 -2.77 -5.08
N ALA A 43 -9.15 -2.48 -3.83
CA ALA A 43 -9.72 -1.44 -3.00
C ALA A 43 -8.68 -0.93 -2.00
N TRP A 44 -8.88 0.30 -1.52
CA TRP A 44 -8.17 0.87 -0.39
C TRP A 44 -9.12 1.71 0.45
N ALA A 45 -8.78 1.82 1.73
CA ALA A 45 -9.45 2.71 2.68
C ALA A 45 -8.41 3.55 3.41
N LEU A 46 -8.77 4.79 3.77
CA LEU A 46 -7.93 5.71 4.53
C LEU A 46 -8.81 6.52 5.48
N ILE A 47 -8.37 6.64 6.72
CA ILE A 47 -9.04 7.41 7.77
C ILE A 47 -8.02 8.26 8.53
N PRO A 48 -8.33 9.54 8.87
CA PRO A 48 -7.54 10.34 9.81
C PRO A 48 -7.53 9.70 11.21
N VAL A 49 -6.37 9.65 11.88
CA VAL A 49 -6.24 9.08 13.23
C VAL A 49 -7.07 9.85 14.26
N GLU A 50 -7.23 11.16 14.08
CA GLU A 50 -7.99 12.03 14.98
C GLU A 50 -9.51 11.90 14.86
N LYS A 51 -9.99 11.12 13.89
CA LYS A 51 -11.43 10.93 13.66
C LYS A 51 -11.89 9.58 14.19
N ASP A 52 -13.08 9.56 14.78
CA ASP A 52 -13.73 8.31 15.10
C ASP A 52 -13.90 7.44 13.84
N PRO A 53 -13.85 6.12 13.97
CA PRO A 53 -13.97 5.18 12.85
C PRO A 53 -15.40 5.10 12.29
N ASP A 54 -16.01 6.26 12.06
CA ASP A 54 -17.28 6.38 11.38
C ASP A 54 -17.09 6.16 9.87
N PRO A 55 -17.97 5.40 9.22
CA PRO A 55 -17.95 5.22 7.76
C PRO A 55 -17.90 6.53 6.96
N GLU A 56 -18.42 7.63 7.48
CA GLU A 56 -18.38 8.96 6.84
C GLU A 56 -16.97 9.58 6.80
N HIS A 57 -16.10 9.19 7.72
CA HIS A 57 -14.72 9.66 7.77
C HIS A 57 -13.76 8.81 6.94
N ILE A 58 -14.23 7.69 6.41
CA ILE A 58 -13.41 6.75 5.64
C ILE A 58 -13.44 7.14 4.16
N THR A 59 -12.31 7.58 3.64
CA THR A 59 -12.13 7.72 2.19
C THR A 59 -11.73 6.39 1.57
N ARG A 60 -12.28 6.06 0.41
CA ARG A 60 -12.10 4.78 -0.28
C ARG A 60 -11.81 4.98 -1.76
N GLY A 61 -11.10 4.01 -2.33
CA GLY A 61 -10.81 3.96 -3.76
C GLY A 61 -10.45 2.56 -4.24
N ARG A 62 -10.07 2.42 -5.51
CA ARG A 62 -9.92 1.10 -6.16
C ARG A 62 -8.54 0.81 -6.74
N SER A 63 -7.60 1.72 -6.71
CA SER A 63 -6.27 1.50 -7.26
C SER A 63 -5.20 2.22 -6.46
N VAL A 64 -3.97 1.71 -6.51
CA VAL A 64 -2.82 2.37 -5.87
C VAL A 64 -2.61 3.77 -6.44
N THR A 65 -2.75 3.95 -7.75
CA THR A 65 -2.64 5.27 -8.39
C THR A 65 -3.64 6.28 -7.82
N SER A 66 -4.90 5.87 -7.60
CA SER A 66 -5.90 6.74 -6.97
C SER A 66 -5.60 7.02 -5.50
N PHE A 67 -5.04 6.05 -4.79
CA PHE A 67 -4.56 6.22 -3.42
C PHE A 67 -3.45 7.27 -3.34
N LEU A 68 -2.43 7.15 -4.19
CA LEU A 68 -1.30 8.09 -4.24
C LEU A 68 -1.76 9.51 -4.62
N ALA A 69 -2.66 9.63 -5.60
CA ALA A 69 -3.24 10.94 -5.95
C ALA A 69 -4.01 11.56 -4.78
N TYR A 70 -4.73 10.76 -4.00
CA TYR A 70 -5.42 11.23 -2.81
C TYR A 70 -4.45 11.66 -1.70
N CYS A 71 -3.36 10.93 -1.48
CA CYS A 71 -2.31 11.30 -0.53
C CYS A 71 -1.68 12.67 -0.89
N GLU A 72 -1.39 12.90 -2.17
CA GLU A 72 -0.90 14.20 -2.64
C GLU A 72 -1.93 15.32 -2.40
N ALA A 73 -3.22 15.04 -2.64
CA ALA A 73 -4.29 16.01 -2.40
C ALA A 73 -4.42 16.38 -0.91
N ILE A 74 -4.30 15.41 0.00
CA ILE A 74 -4.25 15.67 1.45
C ILE A 74 -3.13 16.66 1.76
N TYR A 75 -1.90 16.36 1.34
CA TYR A 75 -0.76 17.25 1.59
C TYR A 75 -1.00 18.66 1.07
N ASN A 76 -1.55 18.80 -0.13
CA ASN A 76 -1.79 20.10 -0.74
C ASN A 76 -2.91 20.87 -0.03
N ASN A 77 -3.91 20.21 0.54
CA ASN A 77 -4.95 20.84 1.34
C ASN A 77 -4.37 21.33 2.68
N GLU A 78 -3.60 20.50 3.36
CA GLU A 78 -2.88 20.88 4.59
C GLU A 78 -1.96 22.08 4.38
N LYS A 79 -1.27 22.13 3.24
CA LYS A 79 -0.38 23.24 2.90
C LYS A 79 -1.12 24.58 2.77
N LYS A 80 -2.40 24.56 2.36
CA LYS A 80 -3.22 25.77 2.26
C LYS A 80 -3.60 26.32 3.63
N ASP A 81 -3.80 25.45 4.61
CA ASP A 81 -4.22 25.83 5.96
C ASP A 81 -3.05 26.31 6.83
N LEU A 82 -1.81 25.99 6.43
CA LEU A 82 -0.61 26.46 7.13
C LEU A 82 -0.18 27.85 6.62
N THR A 83 -0.51 28.86 7.40
CA THR A 83 0.04 30.22 7.20
C THR A 83 1.50 30.23 7.69
N GLY A 84 2.47 30.19 6.77
CA GLY A 84 3.86 30.36 7.13
C GLY A 84 4.86 29.36 6.54
N ARG A 85 6.07 29.29 7.13
CA ARG A 85 7.23 28.55 6.61
C ARG A 85 7.23 27.05 6.89
N ARG A 86 6.23 26.50 7.58
CA ARG A 86 6.18 25.08 7.92
C ARG A 86 5.62 24.28 6.75
N ARG A 87 6.34 23.21 6.40
CA ARG A 87 5.80 22.20 5.47
C ARG A 87 4.90 21.25 6.26
N PRO A 88 3.74 20.87 5.71
CA PRO A 88 2.92 19.85 6.36
C PRO A 88 3.70 18.52 6.43
N HIS A 89 3.51 17.81 7.51
CA HIS A 89 4.02 16.45 7.66
C HIS A 89 2.83 15.49 7.64
N VAL A 90 2.79 14.62 6.63
CA VAL A 90 1.73 13.63 6.48
C VAL A 90 2.33 12.23 6.68
N SER A 91 1.82 11.54 7.69
CA SER A 91 2.20 10.16 8.04
C SER A 91 1.03 9.23 7.76
N ILE A 92 1.29 8.11 7.12
CA ILE A 92 0.30 7.07 6.84
C ILE A 92 0.79 5.76 7.44
N TYR A 93 -0.04 5.19 8.31
CA TYR A 93 0.23 3.91 8.96
C TYR A 93 -0.52 2.80 8.24
N THR A 94 0.19 1.75 7.87
CA THR A 94 -0.41 0.50 7.38
C THR A 94 -0.01 -0.65 8.29
N HIS A 95 -0.86 -1.65 8.40
CA HIS A 95 -0.53 -2.84 9.18
C HIS A 95 0.14 -3.88 8.28
N ASN A 96 1.43 -4.19 8.53
CA ASN A 96 2.29 -4.97 7.64
C ASN A 96 2.66 -4.21 6.34
N LEU A 97 3.30 -3.05 6.49
CA LEU A 97 3.73 -2.18 5.39
C LEU A 97 4.52 -2.91 4.30
N LYS A 98 5.23 -3.99 4.63
CA LYS A 98 5.93 -4.79 3.63
C LYS A 98 5.00 -5.23 2.50
N PHE A 99 3.78 -5.63 2.82
CA PHE A 99 2.81 -6.08 1.83
C PHE A 99 2.23 -4.90 1.03
N ASP A 100 1.67 -3.91 1.72
CA ASP A 100 1.03 -2.76 1.07
C ASP A 100 2.06 -1.85 0.39
N GLY A 101 3.23 -1.73 1.00
CA GLY A 101 4.35 -0.95 0.49
C GLY A 101 4.88 -1.46 -0.84
N ASP A 102 4.91 -2.77 -1.06
CA ASP A 102 5.34 -3.34 -2.35
C ASP A 102 4.45 -2.88 -3.51
N PHE A 103 3.14 -2.74 -3.30
CA PHE A 103 2.23 -2.21 -4.33
C PHE A 103 2.46 -0.71 -4.57
N ILE A 104 2.69 0.07 -3.50
CA ILE A 104 2.99 1.50 -3.60
C ILE A 104 4.30 1.70 -4.36
N LEU A 105 5.37 1.03 -3.94
CA LEU A 105 6.69 1.12 -4.56
C LEU A 105 6.65 0.68 -6.03
N TYR A 106 5.92 -0.39 -6.35
CA TYR A 106 5.75 -0.82 -7.73
C TYR A 106 5.05 0.25 -8.58
N ASP A 107 3.97 0.87 -8.07
CA ASP A 107 3.24 1.90 -8.81
C ASP A 107 4.12 3.13 -9.09
N ILE A 108 4.83 3.65 -8.09
CA ILE A 108 5.71 4.81 -8.28
C ILE A 108 6.86 4.53 -9.23
N LEU A 109 7.47 3.35 -9.17
CA LEU A 109 8.56 2.96 -10.08
C LEU A 109 8.07 2.81 -11.51
N LYS A 110 6.88 2.25 -11.69
CA LYS A 110 6.27 2.03 -13.01
C LYS A 110 5.77 3.32 -13.64
N ASN A 111 5.02 4.12 -12.89
CA ASN A 111 4.30 5.29 -13.39
C ASN A 111 5.09 6.59 -13.20
N LYS A 112 6.20 6.57 -12.43
CA LYS A 112 7.05 7.72 -12.10
C LYS A 112 6.25 8.89 -11.51
N THR A 113 5.23 8.56 -10.71
CA THR A 113 4.35 9.55 -10.08
C THR A 113 4.98 10.25 -8.88
N ALA A 114 5.98 9.60 -8.26
CA ALA A 114 6.74 10.12 -7.14
C ALA A 114 8.14 9.49 -7.11
N GLU A 115 9.01 10.02 -6.27
CA GLU A 115 10.36 9.52 -6.01
C GLU A 115 10.46 8.94 -4.62
N LEU A 116 11.21 7.84 -4.46
CA LEU A 116 11.58 7.30 -3.15
C LEU A 116 12.72 8.16 -2.59
N VAL A 117 12.46 8.84 -1.47
CA VAL A 117 13.45 9.75 -0.83
C VAL A 117 14.23 9.04 0.25
N ASN A 118 13.55 8.24 1.06
CA ASN A 118 14.16 7.53 2.17
C ASN A 118 13.43 6.22 2.41
N GLU A 119 14.18 5.18 2.81
CA GLU A 119 13.62 3.91 3.28
C GLU A 119 14.47 3.37 4.43
N VAL A 120 13.80 2.79 5.43
CA VAL A 120 14.46 2.07 6.53
C VAL A 120 14.07 0.61 6.45
N ARG A 121 15.08 -0.24 6.20
CA ARG A 121 14.93 -1.70 6.12
C ARG A 121 15.80 -2.36 7.18
N GLU A 122 15.15 -2.94 8.17
CA GLU A 122 15.79 -3.85 9.14
C GLU A 122 15.14 -5.23 8.98
N ASN A 123 15.58 -6.04 8.02
CA ASN A 123 15.02 -7.35 7.65
C ASN A 123 13.57 -7.30 7.13
N VAL A 124 12.81 -6.25 7.48
CA VAL A 124 11.44 -5.97 7.05
C VAL A 124 11.33 -4.46 6.83
N LEU A 125 10.63 -4.02 5.80
CA LEU A 125 10.37 -2.62 5.52
C LEU A 125 9.65 -1.97 6.72
N TYR A 126 10.31 -1.01 7.38
CA TYR A 126 9.78 -0.33 8.55
C TYR A 126 9.04 0.96 8.22
N ASN A 127 9.66 1.79 7.38
CA ASN A 127 9.06 2.99 6.82
C ASN A 127 9.74 3.35 5.49
N PHE A 128 9.05 4.15 4.70
CA PHE A 128 9.63 4.85 3.57
C PHE A 128 8.92 6.17 3.31
N THR A 129 9.64 7.10 2.69
CA THR A 129 9.12 8.42 2.31
C THR A 129 9.16 8.56 0.80
N ILE A 130 8.06 9.03 0.23
CA ILE A 130 7.97 9.41 -1.18
C ILE A 130 7.85 10.92 -1.33
N ARG A 131 8.37 11.44 -2.43
CA ARG A 131 8.24 12.85 -2.81
C ARG A 131 7.58 12.96 -4.18
N TYR A 132 6.53 13.75 -4.26
CA TYR A 132 5.85 14.06 -5.52
C TYR A 132 6.56 15.22 -6.26
N PRO A 133 6.36 15.37 -7.59
CA PRO A 133 6.88 16.52 -8.34
C PRO A 133 6.38 17.87 -7.80
N SER A 134 5.23 17.91 -7.16
CA SER A 134 4.70 19.10 -6.44
C SER A 134 5.52 19.50 -5.20
N GLY A 135 6.46 18.65 -4.77
CA GLY A 135 7.23 18.78 -3.55
C GLY A 135 6.50 18.27 -2.31
N ALA A 136 5.34 17.63 -2.47
CA ALA A 136 4.65 16.94 -1.38
C ALA A 136 5.46 15.73 -0.91
N GLU A 137 5.60 15.57 0.41
CA GLU A 137 6.28 14.41 1.01
C GLU A 137 5.32 13.65 1.91
N ILE A 138 5.24 12.34 1.71
CA ILE A 138 4.40 11.42 2.48
C ILE A 138 5.29 10.33 3.05
N THR A 139 5.19 10.09 4.35
CA THR A 139 5.91 8.98 5.00
C THR A 139 4.92 7.88 5.38
N PHE A 140 5.25 6.66 4.95
CA PHE A 140 4.51 5.45 5.29
C PHE A 140 5.23 4.71 6.42
N TYR A 141 4.47 4.23 7.42
CA TYR A 141 4.97 3.54 8.60
C TYR A 141 4.29 2.17 8.76
N ASP A 142 5.05 1.19 9.23
CA ASP A 142 4.52 -0.12 9.60
C ASP A 142 4.03 -0.12 11.06
N SER A 143 2.71 -0.09 11.24
CA SER A 143 2.11 -0.16 12.58
C SER A 143 2.33 -1.53 13.26
N MET A 144 2.60 -2.60 12.50
CA MET A 144 2.93 -3.92 13.06
C MET A 144 4.23 -3.92 13.87
N LYS A 145 5.11 -2.95 13.62
CA LYS A 145 6.34 -2.77 14.41
C LYS A 145 6.08 -2.16 15.79
N ILE A 146 5.01 -1.38 15.91
CA ILE A 146 4.56 -0.80 17.18
C ILE A 146 3.67 -1.81 17.91
N PHE A 147 2.77 -2.45 17.18
CA PHE A 147 1.83 -3.45 17.69
C PHE A 147 2.06 -4.79 16.94
N PRO A 148 2.97 -5.67 17.41
CA PRO A 148 3.33 -6.91 16.70
C PRO A 148 2.26 -8.00 16.86
N MET A 149 1.03 -7.66 16.55
CA MET A 149 -0.13 -8.55 16.60
C MET A 149 -1.04 -8.28 15.40
N LYS A 150 -1.95 -9.22 15.10
CA LYS A 150 -2.93 -9.03 14.02
C LYS A 150 -3.79 -7.79 14.26
N ALA A 151 -4.09 -7.04 13.20
CA ALA A 151 -4.92 -5.82 13.25
C ALA A 151 -6.25 -6.03 13.99
N GLU A 152 -6.90 -7.19 13.77
CA GLU A 152 -8.11 -7.62 14.47
C GLU A 152 -7.98 -7.66 16.01
N LYS A 153 -6.75 -7.91 16.51
CA LYS A 153 -6.48 -7.91 17.95
C LYS A 153 -6.18 -6.51 18.48
N VAL A 154 -5.58 -5.64 17.67
CA VAL A 154 -5.32 -4.24 18.04
C VAL A 154 -6.62 -3.49 18.29
N GLY A 155 -7.65 -3.72 17.47
CA GLY A 155 -8.96 -3.10 17.62
C GLY A 155 -9.78 -3.56 18.84
N LYS A 156 -9.24 -4.48 19.66
CA LYS A 156 -9.85 -4.98 20.90
C LYS A 156 -9.13 -4.54 22.18
N LEU A 157 -8.07 -3.74 22.04
CA LEU A 157 -7.35 -3.11 23.14
C LEU A 157 -8.03 -1.81 23.54
#